data_05ad0a93cdb9a773eb4fe165230581cb
#
_entry.id   05ad0a93cdb9a773eb4fe165230581cb
#
_cell.length_a   1.000
_cell.length_b   1.000
_cell.length_c   1.000
_cell.angle_alpha   90.00
_cell.angle_beta   90.00
_cell.angle_gamma   90.00
#
_symmetry.space_group_name_H-M   'P 1'
#
loop_
_entity.id
_entity.type
_entity.pdbx_description
1 polymer ?
#
loop_
_entity_poly.entity_id
_entity_poly.type
_entity_poly.pdbx_seq_one_letter_code
_entity_poly.pdbx_strand_id
1 'polypeptide(L)'
;LPLHAARGIEVGQVFQLGTKYSSALNATFTDENGEDKPLVMGCYGIGVSRLLAAVVEQYNDEKGIKWPVSVAPYEVSVLCLSDKDPEIWNAAGAVADACVAAGLETVVDDRAERPGVKFADADLIGFPWQVIVGKKGVANGIAEVKERATGERFEVTLDEVGSWLAQKILPEREL
;
A
#
# COMPACT_ATOMS: atom_id res chain seq x y z
N LEU A 1 37.93 11.13 8.49
CA LEU A 1 36.87 10.13 8.42
C LEU A 1 36.79 9.58 6.99
N PRO A 2 36.69 8.27 6.76
CA PRO A 2 36.51 7.72 5.42
C PRO A 2 35.18 8.18 4.83
N LEU A 3 35.19 8.53 3.54
CA LEU A 3 34.00 8.86 2.78
C LEU A 3 33.40 7.56 2.20
N HIS A 4 32.10 7.39 2.34
CA HIS A 4 31.37 6.28 1.75
C HIS A 4 30.45 6.80 0.65
N ALA A 5 30.57 6.23 -0.55
CA ALA A 5 29.66 6.53 -1.64
C ALA A 5 28.47 5.55 -1.58
N ALA A 6 27.26 6.07 -1.69
CA ALA A 6 26.02 5.29 -1.78
C ALA A 6 25.14 5.82 -2.90
N ARG A 7 24.33 4.95 -3.49
CA ARG A 7 23.28 5.36 -4.41
C ARG A 7 21.98 5.53 -3.61
N GLY A 8 21.21 6.55 -3.94
CA GLY A 8 19.91 6.83 -3.33
C GLY A 8 18.93 7.34 -4.36
N ILE A 9 17.65 7.28 -4.03
CA ILE A 9 16.57 7.89 -4.79
C ILE A 9 16.20 9.18 -4.06
N GLU A 10 16.30 10.33 -4.76
CA GLU A 10 15.86 11.61 -4.23
C GLU A 10 14.33 11.67 -4.22
N VAL A 11 13.74 11.58 -3.06
CA VAL A 11 12.28 11.61 -2.89
C VAL A 11 11.72 13.00 -2.60
N GLY A 12 12.55 13.90 -2.14
CA GLY A 12 12.19 15.30 -1.86
C GLY A 12 13.41 16.20 -1.74
N GLN A 13 13.19 17.50 -1.76
CA GLN A 13 14.23 18.52 -1.66
C GLN A 13 13.78 19.73 -0.83
N VAL A 14 14.75 20.38 -0.23
CA VAL A 14 14.57 21.67 0.46
C VAL A 14 15.68 22.61 -0.01
N PHE A 15 15.31 23.79 -0.49
CA PHE A 15 16.25 24.83 -0.91
C PHE A 15 16.07 26.09 -0.09
N GLN A 16 17.16 26.62 0.42
CA GLN A 16 17.23 27.96 1.00
C GLN A 16 17.57 28.96 -0.11
N LEU A 17 16.57 29.67 -0.62
CA LEU A 17 16.72 30.59 -1.73
C LEU A 17 17.19 32.00 -1.25
N GLY A 18 17.03 32.29 0.03
CA GLY A 18 17.32 33.58 0.61
C GLY A 18 16.53 34.70 -0.08
N THR A 19 17.21 35.76 -0.47
CA THR A 19 16.61 36.91 -1.16
C THR A 19 16.93 36.98 -2.64
N LYS A 20 17.51 35.90 -3.22
CA LYS A 20 17.97 35.87 -4.61
C LYS A 20 16.90 36.27 -5.62
N TYR A 21 15.71 35.73 -5.46
CA TYR A 21 14.60 35.99 -6.39
C TYR A 21 13.73 37.16 -5.93
N SER A 22 13.47 37.29 -4.63
CA SER A 22 12.67 38.38 -4.08
C SER A 22 13.27 39.73 -4.36
N SER A 23 14.59 39.91 -4.20
CA SER A 23 15.27 41.17 -4.53
C SER A 23 15.15 41.50 -6.02
N ALA A 24 15.33 40.49 -6.93
CA ALA A 24 15.23 40.71 -8.37
C ALA A 24 13.81 41.06 -8.84
N LEU A 25 12.79 40.55 -8.15
CA LEU A 25 11.37 40.77 -8.42
C LEU A 25 10.78 41.93 -7.65
N ASN A 26 11.58 42.60 -6.81
CA ASN A 26 11.15 43.65 -5.90
C ASN A 26 9.98 43.21 -4.97
N ALA A 27 10.02 41.93 -4.56
CA ALA A 27 9.05 41.34 -3.65
C ALA A 27 9.49 41.64 -2.22
N THR A 28 8.93 42.67 -1.63
CA THR A 28 9.29 43.20 -0.31
C THR A 28 8.13 43.12 0.67
N PHE A 29 8.44 43.23 1.95
CA PHE A 29 7.49 43.46 3.04
C PHE A 29 8.01 44.65 3.89
N THR A 30 7.10 45.39 4.47
CA THR A 30 7.45 46.46 5.41
C THR A 30 7.59 45.88 6.81
N ASP A 31 8.74 46.03 7.44
CA ASP A 31 8.99 45.54 8.77
C ASP A 31 8.37 46.41 9.87
N GLU A 32 8.54 46.03 11.13
CA GLU A 32 8.03 46.74 12.31
C GLU A 32 8.60 48.19 12.49
N ASN A 33 9.71 48.49 11.82
CA ASN A 33 10.33 49.80 11.82
C ASN A 33 9.90 50.68 10.63
N GLY A 34 9.02 50.14 9.75
CA GLY A 34 8.57 50.80 8.54
C GLY A 34 9.57 50.72 7.37
N GLU A 35 10.56 49.83 7.44
CA GLU A 35 11.54 49.61 6.37
C GLU A 35 11.09 48.47 5.44
N ASP A 36 11.22 48.71 4.12
CA ASP A 36 10.95 47.67 3.10
C ASP A 36 12.14 46.72 2.98
N LYS A 37 11.89 45.43 3.24
CA LYS A 37 12.88 44.35 3.17
C LYS A 37 12.47 43.27 2.18
N PRO A 38 13.42 42.71 1.43
CA PRO A 38 13.11 41.56 0.54
C PRO A 38 12.62 40.36 1.35
N LEU A 39 11.63 39.65 0.81
CA LEU A 39 11.16 38.40 1.40
C LEU A 39 12.28 37.37 1.39
N VAL A 40 12.49 36.68 2.52
CA VAL A 40 13.38 35.54 2.60
C VAL A 40 12.60 34.31 2.13
N MET A 41 13.12 33.65 1.12
CA MET A 41 12.43 32.57 0.42
C MET A 41 13.05 31.22 0.71
N GLY A 42 12.20 30.19 0.79
CA GLY A 42 12.55 28.77 0.74
C GLY A 42 11.72 28.08 -0.35
N CYS A 43 12.20 26.96 -0.82
CA CYS A 43 11.46 26.07 -1.72
C CYS A 43 11.65 24.64 -1.27
N TYR A 44 10.57 23.91 -1.23
CA TYR A 44 10.59 22.48 -0.85
C TYR A 44 9.55 21.73 -1.66
N GLY A 45 9.82 20.44 -1.88
CA GLY A 45 8.93 19.59 -2.65
C GLY A 45 9.14 18.12 -2.38
N ILE A 46 8.10 17.33 -2.65
CA ILE A 46 8.11 15.87 -2.59
C ILE A 46 7.65 15.34 -3.93
N GLY A 47 8.41 14.40 -4.48
CA GLY A 47 8.05 13.71 -5.72
C GLY A 47 7.09 12.56 -5.45
N VAL A 48 5.77 12.82 -5.39
CA VAL A 48 4.76 11.81 -5.01
C VAL A 48 4.84 10.57 -5.90
N SER A 49 4.89 10.73 -7.21
CA SER A 49 5.03 9.58 -8.14
C SER A 49 6.38 8.88 -7.99
N ARG A 50 7.43 9.61 -7.64
CA ARG A 50 8.76 9.04 -7.37
C ARG A 50 8.78 8.26 -6.07
N LEU A 51 8.00 8.69 -5.05
CA LEU A 51 7.82 7.93 -3.82
C LEU A 51 7.27 6.54 -4.09
N LEU A 52 6.26 6.42 -4.96
CA LEU A 52 5.71 5.13 -5.35
C LEU A 52 6.80 4.20 -5.93
N ALA A 53 7.59 4.71 -6.86
CA ALA A 53 8.71 3.96 -7.44
C ALA A 53 9.76 3.59 -6.39
N ALA A 54 10.07 4.50 -5.45
CA ALA A 54 11.02 4.26 -4.38
C ALA A 54 10.54 3.16 -3.41
N VAL A 55 9.25 3.11 -3.11
CA VAL A 55 8.64 2.03 -2.31
C VAL A 55 8.79 0.69 -3.02
N VAL A 56 8.47 0.63 -4.32
CA VAL A 56 8.63 -0.61 -5.12
C VAL A 56 10.09 -1.08 -5.13
N GLU A 57 11.05 -0.16 -5.28
CA GLU A 57 12.49 -0.50 -5.23
C GLU A 57 12.96 -1.02 -3.87
N GLN A 58 12.31 -0.63 -2.78
CA GLN A 58 12.66 -1.08 -1.42
C GLN A 58 11.94 -2.37 -1.01
N TYR A 59 10.71 -2.55 -1.50
CA TYR A 59 9.79 -3.60 -1.06
C TYR A 59 9.39 -4.50 -2.23
N ASN A 60 10.29 -5.39 -2.64
CA ASN A 60 10.05 -6.39 -3.67
C ASN A 60 10.81 -7.68 -3.39
N ASP A 61 10.46 -8.72 -4.12
CA ASP A 61 11.21 -9.97 -4.24
C ASP A 61 11.10 -10.54 -5.67
N GLU A 62 11.58 -11.75 -5.89
CA GLU A 62 11.54 -12.41 -7.21
C GLU A 62 10.11 -12.64 -7.75
N LYS A 63 9.09 -12.58 -6.90
CA LYS A 63 7.69 -12.79 -7.26
C LYS A 63 6.95 -11.51 -7.59
N GLY A 64 7.45 -10.35 -7.14
CA GLY A 64 6.84 -9.06 -7.38
C GLY A 64 6.93 -8.10 -6.19
N ILE A 65 5.99 -7.17 -6.15
CA ILE A 65 5.95 -6.13 -5.13
C ILE A 65 5.52 -6.70 -3.77
N LYS A 66 5.95 -6.03 -2.70
CA LYS A 66 5.56 -6.31 -1.31
C LYS A 66 5.11 -5.00 -0.67
N TRP A 67 3.93 -4.51 -1.03
CA TRP A 67 3.45 -3.24 -0.50
C TRP A 67 3.38 -3.25 1.03
N PRO A 68 3.96 -2.22 1.69
CA PRO A 68 3.57 -1.92 3.06
C PRO A 68 2.09 -1.55 3.13
N VAL A 69 1.40 -1.95 4.19
CA VAL A 69 -0.03 -1.69 4.38
C VAL A 69 -0.38 -0.22 4.17
N SER A 70 0.41 0.69 4.75
CA SER A 70 0.16 2.14 4.73
C SER A 70 0.15 2.80 3.34
N VAL A 71 0.66 2.12 2.30
CA VAL A 71 0.75 2.66 0.92
C VAL A 71 0.20 1.69 -0.13
N ALA A 72 -0.35 0.57 0.29
CA ALA A 72 -0.94 -0.41 -0.60
C ALA A 72 -2.20 0.16 -1.28
N PRO A 73 -2.41 -0.08 -2.60
CA PRO A 73 -3.64 0.35 -3.28
C PRO A 73 -4.88 -0.37 -2.74
N TYR A 74 -4.72 -1.61 -2.30
CA TYR A 74 -5.67 -2.41 -1.54
C TYR A 74 -4.89 -3.24 -0.52
N GLU A 75 -5.41 -3.36 0.68
CA GLU A 75 -4.76 -4.09 1.77
C GLU A 75 -5.00 -5.59 1.66
N VAL A 76 -6.20 -5.94 1.19
CA VAL A 76 -6.68 -7.32 1.09
C VAL A 76 -7.10 -7.66 -0.33
N SER A 77 -6.61 -8.77 -0.85
CA SER A 77 -7.11 -9.39 -2.09
C SER A 77 -7.79 -10.71 -1.77
N VAL A 78 -9.08 -10.82 -2.10
CA VAL A 78 -9.83 -12.06 -1.98
C VAL A 78 -9.76 -12.82 -3.30
N LEU A 79 -9.10 -13.98 -3.30
CA LEU A 79 -8.91 -14.83 -4.47
C LEU A 79 -10.03 -15.90 -4.51
N CYS A 80 -11.06 -15.66 -5.33
CA CYS A 80 -12.08 -16.64 -5.62
C CYS A 80 -11.51 -17.72 -6.58
N LEU A 81 -11.29 -18.95 -6.10
CA LEU A 81 -10.66 -20.00 -6.90
C LEU A 81 -11.59 -20.68 -7.90
N SER A 82 -12.90 -20.39 -7.87
CA SER A 82 -13.86 -20.88 -8.85
C SER A 82 -15.04 -19.91 -9.00
N ASP A 83 -15.10 -19.26 -10.13
CA ASP A 83 -16.20 -18.38 -10.55
C ASP A 83 -17.49 -19.13 -10.91
N LYS A 84 -17.38 -20.45 -11.21
CA LYS A 84 -18.46 -21.32 -11.64
C LYS A 84 -19.14 -22.09 -10.52
N ASP A 85 -18.52 -22.13 -9.34
CA ASP A 85 -19.06 -22.78 -8.15
C ASP A 85 -19.77 -21.74 -7.27
N PRO A 86 -21.13 -21.79 -7.20
CA PRO A 86 -21.88 -20.77 -6.44
C PRO A 86 -21.52 -20.74 -4.95
N GLU A 87 -21.12 -21.86 -4.35
CA GLU A 87 -20.75 -21.88 -2.93
C GLU A 87 -19.45 -21.12 -2.71
N ILE A 88 -18.45 -21.33 -3.57
CA ILE A 88 -17.16 -20.63 -3.49
C ILE A 88 -17.34 -19.14 -3.81
N TRP A 89 -18.14 -18.84 -4.85
CA TRP A 89 -18.43 -17.47 -5.24
C TRP A 89 -19.11 -16.67 -4.12
N ASN A 90 -20.16 -17.25 -3.53
CA ASN A 90 -20.87 -16.61 -2.43
C ASN A 90 -20.00 -16.45 -1.18
N ALA A 91 -19.18 -17.46 -0.85
CA ALA A 91 -18.25 -17.39 0.27
C ALA A 91 -17.19 -16.30 0.05
N ALA A 92 -16.63 -16.18 -1.17
CA ALA A 92 -15.67 -15.13 -1.49
C ALA A 92 -16.28 -13.72 -1.38
N GLY A 93 -17.53 -13.55 -1.84
CA GLY A 93 -18.28 -12.31 -1.69
C GLY A 93 -18.52 -11.96 -0.22
N ALA A 94 -19.01 -12.92 0.57
CA ALA A 94 -19.26 -12.71 2.00
C ALA A 94 -17.98 -12.35 2.78
N VAL A 95 -16.85 -12.97 2.47
CA VAL A 95 -15.55 -12.64 3.05
C VAL A 95 -15.12 -11.22 2.66
N ALA A 96 -15.28 -10.84 1.39
CA ALA A 96 -14.95 -9.48 0.95
C ALA A 96 -15.82 -8.44 1.65
N ASP A 97 -17.13 -8.66 1.74
CA ASP A 97 -18.06 -7.79 2.45
C ASP A 97 -17.70 -7.66 3.94
N ALA A 98 -17.29 -8.76 4.58
CA ALA A 98 -16.83 -8.75 5.97
C ALA A 98 -15.54 -7.94 6.15
N CYS A 99 -14.59 -8.02 5.21
CA CYS A 99 -13.38 -7.21 5.21
C CYS A 99 -13.70 -5.72 5.04
N VAL A 100 -14.57 -5.36 4.08
CA VAL A 100 -15.01 -3.98 3.87
C VAL A 100 -15.75 -3.44 5.08
N ALA A 101 -16.65 -4.24 5.68
CA ALA A 101 -17.37 -3.85 6.92
C ALA A 101 -16.43 -3.65 8.11
N ALA A 102 -15.30 -4.35 8.14
CA ALA A 102 -14.22 -4.16 9.12
C ALA A 102 -13.31 -2.95 8.81
N GLY A 103 -13.60 -2.18 7.75
CA GLY A 103 -12.89 -0.98 7.36
C GLY A 103 -11.62 -1.22 6.53
N LEU A 104 -11.48 -2.39 5.90
CA LEU A 104 -10.33 -2.75 5.09
C LEU A 104 -10.55 -2.45 3.59
N GLU A 105 -9.54 -1.85 2.94
CA GLU A 105 -9.51 -1.68 1.49
C GLU A 105 -9.34 -3.04 0.80
N THR A 106 -10.43 -3.53 0.22
CA THR A 106 -10.51 -4.92 -0.27
C THR A 106 -10.84 -4.99 -1.75
N VAL A 107 -10.17 -5.87 -2.48
CA VAL A 107 -10.47 -6.21 -3.87
C VAL A 107 -10.71 -7.69 -4.01
N VAL A 108 -11.62 -8.08 -4.92
CA VAL A 108 -11.91 -9.50 -5.25
C VAL A 108 -11.34 -9.82 -6.62
N ASP A 109 -10.57 -10.89 -6.72
CA ASP A 109 -10.23 -11.47 -8.01
C ASP A 109 -11.31 -12.48 -8.43
N ASP A 110 -12.27 -11.99 -9.19
CA ASP A 110 -13.43 -12.70 -9.71
C ASP A 110 -13.24 -13.24 -11.14
N ARG A 111 -12.06 -13.04 -11.73
CA ARG A 111 -11.78 -13.45 -13.10
C ARG A 111 -11.91 -14.96 -13.29
N ALA A 112 -12.34 -15.37 -14.47
CA ALA A 112 -12.42 -16.78 -14.90
C ALA A 112 -11.02 -17.34 -15.24
N GLU A 113 -10.05 -17.21 -14.31
CA GLU A 113 -8.67 -17.63 -14.48
C GLU A 113 -8.31 -18.83 -13.59
N ARG A 114 -7.25 -19.54 -13.99
CA ARG A 114 -6.75 -20.67 -13.19
C ARG A 114 -6.16 -20.17 -11.86
N PRO A 115 -6.30 -20.94 -10.76
CA PRO A 115 -5.76 -20.57 -9.47
C PRO A 115 -4.29 -20.12 -9.48
N GLY A 116 -3.45 -20.83 -10.25
CA GLY A 116 -2.02 -20.50 -10.37
C GLY A 116 -1.77 -19.10 -10.98
N VAL A 117 -2.62 -18.67 -11.92
CA VAL A 117 -2.54 -17.32 -12.51
C VAL A 117 -2.94 -16.27 -11.47
N LYS A 118 -4.06 -16.51 -10.76
CA LYS A 118 -4.52 -15.59 -9.69
C LYS A 118 -3.47 -15.42 -8.59
N PHE A 119 -2.82 -16.51 -8.17
CA PHE A 119 -1.73 -16.44 -7.18
C PHE A 119 -0.52 -15.67 -7.70
N ALA A 120 -0.11 -15.91 -8.94
CA ALA A 120 1.02 -15.23 -9.53
C ALA A 120 0.75 -13.72 -9.69
N ASP A 121 -0.44 -13.35 -10.15
CA ASP A 121 -0.84 -11.96 -10.30
C ASP A 121 -0.95 -11.25 -8.94
N ALA A 122 -1.53 -11.90 -7.93
CA ALA A 122 -1.64 -11.35 -6.59
C ALA A 122 -0.26 -11.13 -5.95
N ASP A 123 0.68 -12.05 -6.15
CA ASP A 123 2.06 -11.90 -5.69
C ASP A 123 2.80 -10.80 -6.49
N LEU A 124 2.60 -10.72 -7.80
CA LEU A 124 3.20 -9.71 -8.66
C LEU A 124 2.73 -8.28 -8.30
N ILE A 125 1.41 -8.11 -8.15
CA ILE A 125 0.82 -6.83 -7.73
C ILE A 125 1.24 -6.49 -6.30
N GLY A 126 1.35 -7.50 -5.44
CA GLY A 126 1.91 -7.38 -4.10
C GLY A 126 0.93 -6.94 -3.01
N PHE A 127 -0.34 -7.38 -3.09
CA PHE A 127 -1.31 -7.12 -2.03
C PHE A 127 -0.79 -7.63 -0.68
N PRO A 128 -0.80 -6.80 0.39
CA PRO A 128 -0.27 -7.19 1.70
C PRO A 128 -0.86 -8.49 2.23
N TRP A 129 -2.17 -8.64 2.10
CA TRP A 129 -2.90 -9.82 2.54
C TRP A 129 -3.72 -10.44 1.42
N GLN A 130 -3.64 -11.75 1.28
CA GLN A 130 -4.35 -12.52 0.26
C GLN A 130 -5.24 -13.54 0.97
N VAL A 131 -6.55 -13.47 0.74
CA VAL A 131 -7.53 -14.43 1.27
C VAL A 131 -7.92 -15.40 0.16
N ILE A 132 -7.64 -16.66 0.35
CA ILE A 132 -7.82 -17.71 -0.63
C ILE A 132 -9.08 -18.48 -0.30
N VAL A 133 -10.10 -18.36 -1.15
CA VAL A 133 -11.40 -19.02 -1.00
C VAL A 133 -11.54 -20.11 -2.05
N GLY A 134 -11.42 -21.35 -1.62
CA GLY A 134 -11.47 -22.53 -2.48
C GLY A 134 -12.33 -23.65 -1.90
N LYS A 135 -12.63 -24.67 -2.73
CA LYS A 135 -13.57 -25.73 -2.41
C LYS A 135 -13.34 -26.43 -1.07
N LYS A 136 -12.08 -26.77 -0.77
CA LYS A 136 -11.77 -27.46 0.50
C LYS A 136 -11.98 -26.56 1.71
N GLY A 137 -11.60 -25.30 1.58
CA GLY A 137 -11.79 -24.32 2.64
C GLY A 137 -13.26 -24.07 2.95
N VAL A 138 -14.06 -23.79 1.91
CA VAL A 138 -15.51 -23.55 2.04
C VAL A 138 -16.21 -24.76 2.68
N ALA A 139 -15.90 -25.99 2.25
CA ALA A 139 -16.46 -27.20 2.84
C ALA A 139 -16.15 -27.37 4.34
N ASN A 140 -15.05 -26.78 4.81
CA ASN A 140 -14.62 -26.81 6.21
C ASN A 140 -14.96 -25.51 6.98
N GLY A 141 -15.59 -24.53 6.31
CA GLY A 141 -15.90 -23.23 6.91
C GLY A 141 -14.68 -22.33 7.15
N ILE A 142 -13.57 -22.54 6.43
CA ILE A 142 -12.31 -21.82 6.59
C ILE A 142 -11.84 -21.18 5.29
N ALA A 143 -11.07 -20.11 5.39
CA ALA A 143 -10.26 -19.54 4.33
C ALA A 143 -8.77 -19.64 4.69
N GLU A 144 -7.92 -19.79 3.69
CA GLU A 144 -6.49 -19.65 3.87
C GLU A 144 -6.13 -18.16 3.68
N VAL A 145 -5.44 -17.58 4.64
CA VAL A 145 -4.97 -16.19 4.58
C VAL A 145 -3.45 -16.20 4.48
N LYS A 146 -2.91 -15.49 3.50
CA LYS A 146 -1.46 -15.38 3.27
C LYS A 146 -1.00 -13.95 3.48
N GLU A 147 0.03 -13.75 4.28
CA GLU A 147 0.77 -12.50 4.37
C GLU A 147 1.83 -12.45 3.27
N ARG A 148 1.79 -11.40 2.43
CA ARG A 148 2.71 -11.26 1.29
C ARG A 148 4.15 -10.98 1.73
N ALA A 149 4.32 -10.20 2.79
CA ALA A 149 5.62 -9.77 3.27
C ALA A 149 6.48 -10.95 3.76
N THR A 150 5.92 -11.83 4.58
CA THR A 150 6.60 -12.98 5.19
C THR A 150 6.41 -14.28 4.42
N GLY A 151 5.30 -14.40 3.69
CA GLY A 151 4.83 -15.63 3.07
C GLY A 151 4.14 -16.58 4.03
N GLU A 152 3.92 -16.17 5.29
CA GLU A 152 3.20 -16.96 6.28
C GLU A 152 1.75 -17.19 5.85
N ARG A 153 1.19 -18.33 6.28
CA ARG A 153 -0.18 -18.73 5.94
C ARG A 153 -0.92 -19.12 7.20
N PHE A 154 -2.18 -18.72 7.25
CA PHE A 154 -3.08 -18.92 8.38
C PHE A 154 -4.38 -19.54 7.87
N GLU A 155 -4.97 -20.42 8.66
CA GLU A 155 -6.35 -20.89 8.46
C GLU A 155 -7.25 -20.11 9.41
N VAL A 156 -8.24 -19.42 8.85
CA VAL A 156 -9.18 -18.57 9.60
C VAL A 156 -10.59 -18.95 9.19
N THR A 157 -11.52 -19.01 10.14
CA THR A 157 -12.93 -19.28 9.84
C THR A 157 -13.51 -18.18 8.95
N LEU A 158 -14.38 -18.56 8.00
CA LEU A 158 -14.94 -17.60 7.03
C LEU A 158 -15.61 -16.41 7.70
N ASP A 159 -16.28 -16.65 8.84
CA ASP A 159 -16.99 -15.59 9.58
C ASP A 159 -16.05 -14.64 10.35
N GLU A 160 -14.83 -15.06 10.65
CA GLU A 160 -13.87 -14.28 11.43
C GLU A 160 -12.80 -13.58 10.57
N VAL A 161 -12.69 -13.88 9.27
CA VAL A 161 -11.62 -13.34 8.41
C VAL A 161 -11.54 -11.82 8.47
N GLY A 162 -12.67 -11.12 8.36
CA GLY A 162 -12.69 -9.65 8.37
C GLY A 162 -12.14 -9.07 9.69
N SER A 163 -12.65 -9.57 10.82
CA SER A 163 -12.21 -9.11 12.14
C SER A 163 -10.77 -9.51 12.46
N TRP A 164 -10.36 -10.71 12.04
CA TRP A 164 -9.00 -11.20 12.23
C TRP A 164 -7.99 -10.34 11.44
N LEU A 165 -8.29 -10.04 10.16
CA LEU A 165 -7.45 -9.18 9.33
C LEU A 165 -7.41 -7.74 9.85
N ALA A 166 -8.54 -7.19 10.32
CA ALA A 166 -8.57 -5.86 10.90
C ALA A 166 -7.64 -5.70 12.10
N GLN A 167 -7.54 -6.72 12.96
CA GLN A 167 -6.60 -6.73 14.09
C GLN A 167 -5.14 -6.73 13.66
N LYS A 168 -4.82 -7.25 12.46
CA LYS A 168 -3.47 -7.25 11.91
C LYS A 168 -3.14 -5.97 11.16
N ILE A 169 -4.08 -5.48 10.36
CA ILE A 169 -3.87 -4.42 9.38
C ILE A 169 -4.00 -3.02 9.98
N LEU A 170 -5.06 -2.76 10.76
CA LEU A 170 -5.34 -1.40 11.24
C LEU A 170 -4.22 -0.78 12.07
N PRO A 171 -3.50 -1.52 12.93
CA PRO A 171 -2.37 -0.96 13.65
C PRO A 171 -1.18 -0.56 12.75
N GLU A 172 -1.04 -1.18 11.58
CA GLU A 172 0.05 -0.90 10.64
C GLU A 172 -0.19 0.34 9.77
N ARG A 173 -1.42 0.86 9.72
CA ARG A 173 -1.73 2.11 9.01
C ARG A 173 -1.16 3.35 9.71
N GLU A 174 -0.95 3.28 11.00
CA GLU A 174 -0.52 4.41 11.84
C GLU A 174 1.01 4.54 11.94
N LEU A 175 1.75 3.65 11.28
CA LEU A 175 3.22 3.65 11.22
C LEU A 175 3.73 4.30 9.94
#